data_89665eabdb8b3076f48c6344289d88e4
#
_entry.id   89665eabdb8b3076f48c6344289d88e4
#
_cell.length_a   1.000
_cell.length_b   1.000
_cell.length_c   1.000
_cell.angle_alpha   90.00
_cell.angle_beta   90.00
_cell.angle_gamma   90.00
#
_symmetry.space_group_name_H-M   'P 1'
#
loop_
_entity.id
_entity.type
_entity.pdbx_description
1 polymer ?
#
loop_
_entity_poly.entity_id
_entity_poly.type
_entity_poly.pdbx_seq_one_letter_code
_entity_poly.pdbx_strand_id
1 'polypeptide(L)'
;MANLSALKAGGVPSTFTGYTTLSAADGDVAVTGVGFKPTWIRIVGLYDSGSPTSNIIVAAGYKNSGSVKQNSRTYRFSDGAIYNSVGTNLYYSYNQTAALASGDIKTFDADGFTLTKAVAGMVLEIFWIVGR
;
A
#
# COMPACT_ATOMS: atom_id res chain seq x y z
N MET A 1 -10.84 -9.37 24.50
CA MET A 1 -9.41 -9.23 24.11
C MET A 1 -8.87 -10.58 23.73
N ALA A 2 -8.33 -10.70 22.52
CA ALA A 2 -7.62 -11.93 22.14
C ALA A 2 -6.44 -12.11 23.10
N ASN A 3 -6.37 -13.26 23.72
CA ASN A 3 -5.33 -13.58 24.68
C ASN A 3 -3.98 -13.69 23.93
N LEU A 4 -3.04 -12.79 24.19
CA LEU A 4 -1.70 -12.80 23.62
C LEU A 4 -0.96 -14.13 23.86
N SER A 5 -1.36 -14.93 24.85
CA SER A 5 -0.81 -16.27 25.07
C SER A 5 -1.25 -17.28 24.01
N ALA A 6 -2.40 -17.10 23.37
CA ALA A 6 -2.81 -17.95 22.25
C ALA A 6 -1.98 -17.69 20.98
N LEU A 7 -1.45 -16.48 20.81
CA LEU A 7 -0.49 -16.16 19.75
C LEU A 7 0.90 -16.80 19.99
N LYS A 8 1.25 -17.09 21.24
CA LYS A 8 2.49 -17.78 21.59
C LYS A 8 2.44 -19.30 21.40
N ALA A 9 1.26 -19.88 21.25
CA ALA A 9 1.07 -21.32 21.07
C ALA A 9 1.28 -21.80 19.63
N GLY A 10 2.08 -21.11 18.81
CA GLY A 10 2.52 -21.59 17.49
C GLY A 10 1.56 -21.33 16.33
N GLY A 11 0.50 -20.53 16.53
CA GLY A 11 -0.36 -20.07 15.44
C GLY A 11 0.33 -18.98 14.63
N VAL A 12 0.42 -19.15 13.30
CA VAL A 12 0.85 -18.07 12.40
C VAL A 12 -0.18 -16.95 12.49
N PRO A 13 0.21 -15.69 12.75
CA PRO A 13 -0.72 -14.57 12.77
C PRO A 13 -1.55 -14.52 11.49
N SER A 14 -2.83 -14.21 11.62
CA SER A 14 -3.71 -14.03 10.45
C SER A 14 -3.56 -12.64 9.81
N THR A 15 -2.98 -11.71 10.56
CA THR A 15 -2.74 -10.32 10.12
C THR A 15 -1.40 -9.83 10.63
N PHE A 16 -0.80 -8.92 9.88
CA PHE A 16 0.44 -8.26 10.25
C PHE A 16 0.40 -6.81 9.79
N THR A 17 0.96 -5.90 10.56
CA THR A 17 1.00 -4.47 10.26
C THR A 17 2.43 -3.97 10.16
N GLY A 18 2.65 -2.98 9.35
CA GLY A 18 3.96 -2.36 9.23
C GLY A 18 3.92 -0.99 8.59
N TYR A 19 5.09 -0.45 8.44
CA TYR A 19 5.36 0.84 7.84
C TYR A 19 6.48 0.71 6.82
N THR A 20 6.35 1.38 5.69
CA THR A 20 7.37 1.35 4.64
C THR A 20 7.44 2.72 3.96
N THR A 21 8.65 3.21 3.78
CA THR A 21 8.91 4.39 2.96
C THR A 21 9.25 3.95 1.55
N LEU A 22 8.46 4.40 0.58
CA LEU A 22 8.75 4.23 -0.83
C LEU A 22 9.63 5.40 -1.28
N SER A 23 10.85 5.09 -1.68
CA SER A 23 11.84 6.08 -2.12
C SER A 23 11.42 6.83 -3.39
N ALA A 24 12.13 7.88 -3.72
CA ALA A 24 11.88 8.68 -4.93
C ALA A 24 12.19 7.95 -6.25
N ALA A 25 12.91 6.83 -6.21
CA ALA A 25 13.23 6.05 -7.41
C ALA A 25 12.07 5.13 -7.81
N ASP A 26 11.92 4.92 -9.12
CA ASP A 26 11.03 3.88 -9.64
C ASP A 26 11.58 2.49 -9.31
N GLY A 27 10.72 1.50 -9.29
CA GLY A 27 11.10 0.10 -9.13
C GLY A 27 10.25 -0.66 -8.13
N ASP A 28 10.69 -1.85 -7.83
CA ASP A 28 10.01 -2.76 -6.92
C ASP A 28 10.48 -2.53 -5.47
N VAL A 29 9.53 -2.59 -4.55
CA VAL A 29 9.80 -2.56 -3.12
C VAL A 29 9.25 -3.83 -2.49
N ALA A 30 10.15 -4.70 -2.04
CA ALA A 30 9.80 -5.92 -1.34
C ALA A 30 9.70 -5.67 0.16
N VAL A 31 8.62 -6.13 0.77
CA VAL A 31 8.40 -6.19 2.21
C VAL A 31 8.44 -7.65 2.64
N THR A 32 9.36 -7.97 3.54
CA THR A 32 9.58 -9.33 4.06
C THR A 32 9.43 -9.35 5.58
N GLY A 33 9.46 -10.54 6.17
CA GLY A 33 9.36 -10.70 7.62
C GLY A 33 7.92 -10.68 8.15
N VAL A 34 6.94 -10.84 7.27
CA VAL A 34 5.52 -10.93 7.64
C VAL A 34 5.20 -12.27 8.31
N GLY A 35 5.96 -13.33 7.99
CA GLY A 35 5.79 -14.67 8.56
C GLY A 35 4.74 -15.52 7.85
N PHE A 36 4.10 -15.00 6.82
CA PHE A 36 3.13 -15.75 6.00
C PHE A 36 2.96 -15.10 4.63
N LYS A 37 2.35 -15.84 3.71
CA LYS A 37 1.94 -15.31 2.41
C LYS A 37 0.61 -14.60 2.54
N PRO A 38 0.56 -13.27 2.35
CA PRO A 38 -0.70 -12.53 2.36
C PRO A 38 -1.59 -12.89 1.17
N THR A 39 -2.89 -12.65 1.33
CA THR A 39 -3.88 -12.69 0.25
C THR A 39 -4.55 -11.34 0.04
N TRP A 40 -4.43 -10.45 1.00
CA TRP A 40 -4.95 -9.11 0.92
C TRP A 40 -4.04 -8.10 1.62
N ILE A 41 -4.18 -6.84 1.25
CA ILE A 41 -3.50 -5.69 1.84
C ILE A 41 -4.45 -4.50 1.91
N ARG A 42 -4.29 -3.71 2.97
CA ARG A 42 -4.81 -2.34 3.06
C ARG A 42 -3.66 -1.39 3.34
N ILE A 43 -3.71 -0.22 2.77
CA ILE A 43 -2.72 0.82 3.03
C ILE A 43 -3.39 2.16 3.33
N VAL A 44 -2.72 2.94 4.15
CA VAL A 44 -2.90 4.38 4.27
C VAL A 44 -1.56 5.02 3.94
N GLY A 45 -1.52 5.79 2.89
CA GLY A 45 -0.31 6.46 2.42
C GLY A 45 -0.41 7.95 2.64
N LEU A 46 0.71 8.56 2.96
CA LEU A 46 0.86 10.00 3.04
C LEU A 46 1.98 10.42 2.09
N TYR A 47 1.63 11.29 1.17
CA TYR A 47 2.60 12.10 0.46
C TYR A 47 2.56 13.51 1.05
N ASP A 48 3.64 13.91 1.68
CA ASP A 48 3.83 15.26 2.19
C ASP A 48 4.92 15.96 1.38
N SER A 49 4.51 16.93 0.60
CA SER A 49 5.44 17.77 -0.18
C SER A 49 5.86 19.03 0.60
N GLY A 50 5.40 19.20 1.83
CA GLY A 50 5.52 20.45 2.56
C GLY A 50 4.74 21.60 1.93
N SER A 51 3.80 21.30 1.04
CA SER A 51 3.06 22.24 0.20
C SER A 51 1.59 21.83 0.15
N PRO A 52 0.68 22.69 -0.32
CA PRO A 52 -0.72 22.35 -0.53
C PRO A 52 -0.97 21.18 -1.50
N THR A 53 0.06 20.58 -2.08
CA THR A 53 -0.04 19.38 -2.92
C THR A 53 0.02 18.05 -2.15
N SER A 54 0.07 18.07 -0.82
CA SER A 54 0.02 16.86 0.00
C SER A 54 -1.24 16.04 -0.25
N ASN A 55 -1.11 14.71 -0.19
CA ASN A 55 -2.20 13.78 -0.45
C ASN A 55 -2.27 12.71 0.65
N ILE A 56 -3.49 12.29 0.97
CA ILE A 56 -3.75 11.04 1.70
C ILE A 56 -4.30 10.00 0.72
N ILE A 57 -3.77 8.80 0.79
CA ILE A 57 -4.17 7.67 -0.03
C ILE A 57 -4.74 6.59 0.88
N VAL A 58 -5.92 6.09 0.54
CA VAL A 58 -6.51 4.91 1.17
C VAL A 58 -6.72 3.86 0.09
N ALA A 59 -6.18 2.67 0.29
CA ALA A 59 -6.22 1.65 -0.73
C ALA A 59 -6.39 0.24 -0.16
N ALA A 60 -6.87 -0.65 -1.00
CA ALA A 60 -6.97 -2.06 -0.72
C ALA A 60 -6.67 -2.90 -1.97
N GLY A 61 -6.07 -4.05 -1.74
CA GLY A 61 -5.85 -5.03 -2.78
C GLY A 61 -5.94 -6.45 -2.23
N TYR A 62 -6.35 -7.39 -3.07
CA TYR A 62 -6.43 -8.80 -2.73
C TYR A 62 -6.19 -9.67 -3.96
N LYS A 63 -5.85 -10.92 -3.71
CA LYS A 63 -5.68 -11.92 -4.76
C LYS A 63 -6.95 -12.76 -4.88
N ASN A 64 -7.52 -12.79 -6.08
CA ASN A 64 -8.66 -13.64 -6.40
C ASN A 64 -8.33 -14.50 -7.63
N SER A 65 -8.40 -15.82 -7.48
CA SER A 65 -8.20 -16.79 -8.57
C SER A 65 -6.97 -16.51 -9.44
N GLY A 66 -5.84 -16.18 -8.81
CA GLY A 66 -4.58 -15.91 -9.51
C GLY A 66 -4.39 -14.45 -9.96
N SER A 67 -5.43 -13.64 -9.98
CA SER A 67 -5.36 -12.22 -10.34
C SER A 67 -5.34 -11.32 -9.11
N VAL A 68 -4.55 -10.27 -9.15
CA VAL A 68 -4.60 -9.21 -8.15
C VAL A 68 -5.71 -8.23 -8.53
N LYS A 69 -6.56 -7.91 -7.56
CA LYS A 69 -7.57 -6.87 -7.63
C LYS A 69 -7.21 -5.78 -6.65
N GLN A 70 -7.21 -4.55 -7.08
CA GLN A 70 -6.79 -3.43 -6.26
C GLN A 70 -7.56 -2.17 -6.60
N ASN A 71 -7.71 -1.29 -5.62
CA ASN A 71 -8.29 0.03 -5.79
C ASN A 71 -7.66 1.02 -4.80
N SER A 72 -7.74 2.28 -5.14
CA SER A 72 -7.30 3.36 -4.25
C SER A 72 -8.22 4.56 -4.35
N ARG A 73 -8.24 5.31 -3.27
CA ARG A 73 -8.81 6.64 -3.21
C ARG A 73 -7.77 7.61 -2.68
N THR A 74 -7.54 8.68 -3.42
CA THR A 74 -6.61 9.73 -3.05
C THR A 74 -7.38 11.00 -2.77
N TYR A 75 -7.14 11.58 -1.60
CA TYR A 75 -7.64 12.91 -1.23
C TYR A 75 -6.50 13.91 -1.34
N ARG A 76 -6.70 14.97 -2.10
CA ARG A 76 -5.73 16.04 -2.26
C ARG A 76 -6.12 17.25 -1.39
N PHE A 77 -5.19 17.74 -0.59
CA PHE A 77 -5.46 18.82 0.35
C PHE A 77 -5.62 20.19 -0.32
N SER A 78 -4.95 20.39 -1.45
CA SER A 78 -4.91 21.72 -2.10
C SER A 78 -6.29 22.22 -2.56
N ASP A 79 -7.18 21.33 -2.94
CA ASP A 79 -8.50 21.66 -3.49
C ASP A 79 -9.62 20.74 -3.02
N GLY A 80 -9.32 19.80 -2.14
CA GLY A 80 -10.27 18.81 -1.66
C GLY A 80 -10.70 17.78 -2.70
N ALA A 81 -10.02 17.69 -3.83
CA ALA A 81 -10.37 16.75 -4.89
C ALA A 81 -10.15 15.29 -4.46
N ILE A 82 -11.04 14.40 -4.89
CA ILE A 82 -10.95 12.97 -4.66
C ILE A 82 -10.74 12.27 -5.99
N TYR A 83 -9.69 11.46 -6.06
CA TYR A 83 -9.36 10.63 -7.21
C TYR A 83 -9.54 9.16 -6.86
N ASN A 84 -10.18 8.42 -7.75
CA ASN A 84 -10.39 6.98 -7.60
C ASN A 84 -9.62 6.24 -8.68
N SER A 85 -8.89 5.19 -8.28
CA SER A 85 -8.33 4.21 -9.19
C SER A 85 -8.92 2.85 -8.87
N VAL A 86 -9.53 2.23 -9.86
CA VAL A 86 -10.18 0.92 -9.72
C VAL A 86 -9.53 -0.07 -10.67
N GLY A 87 -8.99 -1.13 -10.10
CA GLY A 87 -8.44 -2.25 -10.86
C GLY A 87 -7.02 -2.08 -11.38
N THR A 88 -6.47 -0.87 -11.38
CA THR A 88 -5.16 -0.60 -12.00
C THR A 88 -4.05 -0.28 -11.00
N ASN A 89 -4.37 0.44 -9.92
CA ASN A 89 -3.34 0.87 -8.97
C ASN A 89 -3.76 0.62 -7.52
N LEU A 90 -2.81 0.19 -6.70
CA LEU A 90 -2.99 0.09 -5.26
C LEU A 90 -2.86 1.48 -4.62
N TYR A 91 -1.99 2.32 -5.14
CA TYR A 91 -1.91 3.72 -4.71
C TYR A 91 -1.70 4.64 -5.92
N TYR A 92 -2.19 5.85 -5.79
CA TYR A 92 -2.14 6.84 -6.84
C TYR A 92 -2.10 8.22 -6.22
N SER A 93 -1.01 8.94 -6.42
CA SER A 93 -0.86 10.33 -5.98
C SER A 93 -0.95 11.26 -7.18
N TYR A 94 -1.62 12.38 -7.02
CA TYR A 94 -1.97 13.24 -8.13
C TYR A 94 -1.73 14.71 -7.79
N ASN A 95 -1.13 15.46 -8.72
CA ASN A 95 -1.19 16.92 -8.68
C ASN A 95 -2.28 17.45 -9.63
N GLN A 96 -2.38 18.76 -9.79
CA GLN A 96 -3.44 19.36 -10.61
C GLN A 96 -3.41 18.95 -12.08
N THR A 97 -2.31 18.42 -12.58
CA THR A 97 -2.08 18.19 -14.01
C THR A 97 -1.63 16.78 -14.36
N ALA A 98 -1.04 16.04 -13.42
CA ALA A 98 -0.46 14.72 -13.72
C ALA A 98 -0.43 13.81 -12.50
N ALA A 99 -0.32 12.51 -12.75
CA ALA A 99 0.06 11.52 -11.74
C ALA A 99 1.47 11.82 -11.23
N LEU A 100 1.62 11.88 -9.91
CA LEU A 100 2.92 12.08 -9.27
C LEU A 100 3.58 10.76 -8.93
N ALA A 101 2.81 9.81 -8.43
CA ALA A 101 3.27 8.46 -8.14
C ALA A 101 2.10 7.50 -8.22
N SER A 102 2.38 6.32 -8.71
CA SER A 102 1.45 5.21 -8.69
C SER A 102 2.19 3.92 -8.35
N GLY A 103 1.46 2.91 -7.92
CA GLY A 103 2.04 1.60 -7.71
C GLY A 103 0.98 0.53 -7.52
N ASP A 104 1.44 -0.69 -7.73
CA ASP A 104 0.63 -1.89 -7.78
C ASP A 104 1.14 -2.93 -6.81
N ILE A 105 0.28 -3.84 -6.43
CA ILE A 105 0.71 -5.11 -5.89
C ILE A 105 1.29 -5.93 -7.04
N LYS A 106 2.60 -6.14 -7.02
CA LYS A 106 3.26 -7.03 -7.97
C LYS A 106 3.02 -8.48 -7.60
N THR A 107 3.33 -8.83 -6.36
CA THR A 107 3.17 -10.20 -5.86
C THR A 107 2.82 -10.22 -4.38
N PHE A 108 2.08 -11.25 -3.97
CA PHE A 108 2.05 -11.72 -2.60
C PHE A 108 3.05 -12.87 -2.47
N ASP A 109 4.10 -12.64 -1.69
CA ASP A 109 5.25 -13.53 -1.56
C ASP A 109 5.09 -14.48 -0.38
N ALA A 110 5.94 -15.50 -0.26
CA ALA A 110 5.83 -16.49 0.80
C ALA A 110 5.93 -15.89 2.21
N ASP A 111 6.64 -14.78 2.35
CA ASP A 111 6.91 -14.09 3.62
C ASP A 111 6.60 -12.59 3.55
N GLY A 112 5.66 -12.18 2.69
CA GLY A 112 5.36 -10.77 2.53
C GLY A 112 4.74 -10.42 1.20
N PHE A 113 5.11 -9.28 0.65
CA PHE A 113 4.58 -8.78 -0.61
C PHE A 113 5.58 -7.86 -1.30
N THR A 114 5.41 -7.71 -2.60
CA THR A 114 6.19 -6.76 -3.41
C THR A 114 5.23 -5.75 -4.04
N LEU A 115 5.56 -4.47 -3.89
CA LEU A 115 4.90 -3.36 -4.57
C LEU A 115 5.76 -2.87 -5.72
N THR A 116 5.14 -2.48 -6.81
CA THR A 116 5.81 -1.67 -7.83
C THR A 116 5.62 -0.20 -7.53
N LYS A 117 6.55 0.61 -7.96
CA LYS A 117 6.42 2.07 -7.96
C LYS A 117 6.80 2.62 -9.33
N ALA A 118 5.89 3.37 -9.90
CA ALA A 118 6.09 4.12 -11.14
C ALA A 118 5.96 5.62 -10.84
N VAL A 119 6.65 6.42 -11.61
CA VAL A 119 6.80 7.87 -11.48
C VAL A 119 7.79 8.28 -10.40
N ALA A 120 8.94 8.67 -10.85
CA ALA A 120 10.08 9.08 -10.04
C ALA A 120 9.86 10.44 -9.34
N GLY A 121 10.65 10.67 -8.32
CA GLY A 121 10.82 11.99 -7.71
C GLY A 121 10.02 12.20 -6.43
N MET A 122 9.26 11.23 -5.97
CA MET A 122 8.45 11.37 -4.76
C MET A 122 8.73 10.29 -3.74
N VAL A 123 8.80 10.70 -2.48
CA VAL A 123 8.81 9.80 -1.34
C VAL A 123 7.37 9.65 -0.84
N LEU A 124 6.92 8.41 -0.70
CA LEU A 124 5.61 8.09 -0.15
C LEU A 124 5.78 7.24 1.10
N GLU A 125 5.19 7.67 2.18
CA GLU A 125 5.14 6.91 3.41
C GLU A 125 3.83 6.13 3.48
N ILE A 126 3.91 4.83 3.69
CA ILE A 126 2.73 3.96 3.79
C ILE A 126 2.71 3.17 5.08
N PHE A 127 1.57 3.20 5.75
CA PHE A 127 1.18 2.20 6.73
C PHE A 127 0.38 1.12 6.03
N TRP A 128 0.64 -0.13 6.38
CA TRP A 128 -0.05 -1.24 5.77
C TRP A 128 -0.46 -2.30 6.81
N ILE A 129 -1.54 -2.99 6.48
CA ILE A 129 -1.97 -4.20 7.14
C ILE A 129 -2.21 -5.26 6.06
N VAL A 130 -1.69 -6.43 6.29
CA VAL A 130 -1.87 -7.60 5.42
C VAL A 130 -2.50 -8.74 6.18
N GLY A 131 -3.18 -9.61 5.47
CA GLY A 131 -3.77 -10.80 6.03
C GLY A 131 -3.84 -11.95 5.03
N ARG A 132 -4.27 -13.13 5.51
CA ARG A 132 -4.45 -14.34 4.72
C ARG A 132 -5.84 -14.93 4.92
#